data_cb22c82ae92c55869bb9fe7101d4c4dd
#
_entry.id   cb22c82ae92c55869bb9fe7101d4c4dd
#
_cell.length_a   1.000
_cell.length_b   1.000
_cell.length_c   1.000
_cell.angle_alpha   90.00
_cell.angle_beta   90.00
_cell.angle_gamma   90.00
#
_symmetry.space_group_name_H-M   'P 1'
#
loop_
_entity.id
_entity.type
_entity.pdbx_description
1 polymer ?
#
loop_
_entity_poly.entity_id
_entity_poly.type
_entity_poly.pdbx_seq_one_letter_code
_entity_poly.pdbx_strand_id
1 'polypeptide(L)'
;MQAQKAEGTRDLIGAEMRAWQKMQQIAAGVFEPFGFKPIETPAIEQVDVFVHGIGQSTDVVRKEMFRVFSGTNLERVFTEGTDTKLKPKQRLALRPEGTAGVVRAVVENNLVPQGSTPFKAYYAEAMFRGERPQKGRLRQFHQVGIEWLGAPDPAADAECIIMLMEFYKRLGFDLSKLRLLINSMGDAQCRPAYREQVKQFILDHADEMCDECRERAELNPLRAFDCKNDHCREIMAEAPLMGDNLCDECREHYEQVKRYLDAAGIEYVEDPTLVRGLDYYTRTVFEVEAPGAGVGSIGGGGRYDGLVELEGGKPTAGVGFAVGFERALLALQAFGSDLGADEAPCVYVANAGKELRQNVFAITQELRAAGIVTEADYQGRSLKAQFKQADKVGAKLILVLGGDELAAGKVKVRDMQSHDEVLADLDNVVEAVRERL
;
A
#
# COMPACT_ATOMS: atom_id res chain seq x y z
N MET A 1 -6.31 18.31 29.22
CA MET A 1 -5.52 18.20 27.96
C MET A 1 -6.34 17.32 27.02
N GLN A 2 -6.63 17.77 25.81
CA GLN A 2 -7.34 16.93 24.82
C GLN A 2 -6.34 15.94 24.22
N ALA A 3 -6.69 14.65 24.18
CA ALA A 3 -5.86 13.63 23.55
C ALA A 3 -5.74 13.89 22.05
N GLN A 4 -4.55 13.75 21.51
CA GLN A 4 -4.25 13.94 20.09
C GLN A 4 -3.47 12.72 19.57
N LYS A 5 -3.64 12.41 18.28
CA LYS A 5 -2.85 11.39 17.60
C LYS A 5 -1.38 11.81 17.47
N ALA A 6 -0.50 10.84 17.29
CA ALA A 6 0.91 11.11 17.02
C ALA A 6 1.09 11.87 15.69
N GLU A 7 2.09 12.76 15.64
CA GLU A 7 2.42 13.49 14.42
C GLU A 7 2.81 12.53 13.29
N GLY A 8 2.29 12.77 12.11
CA GLY A 8 2.53 11.91 10.94
C GLY A 8 1.70 10.63 10.92
N THR A 9 0.72 10.49 11.83
CA THR A 9 -0.26 9.40 11.79
C THR A 9 -1.65 9.96 11.51
N ARG A 10 -2.57 9.08 11.08
CA ARG A 10 -3.97 9.44 10.90
C ARG A 10 -4.89 8.27 11.20
N ASP A 11 -6.12 8.59 11.53
CA ASP A 11 -7.19 7.60 11.62
C ASP A 11 -7.79 7.41 10.21
N LEU A 12 -7.93 6.18 9.75
CA LEU A 12 -8.71 5.87 8.55
C LEU A 12 -10.17 5.71 8.97
N ILE A 13 -11.03 6.61 8.52
CA ILE A 13 -12.47 6.62 8.83
C ILE A 13 -13.30 6.94 7.60
N GLY A 14 -14.57 6.49 7.57
CA GLY A 14 -15.51 6.78 6.50
C GLY A 14 -14.98 6.33 5.12
N ALA A 15 -15.01 7.23 4.14
CA ALA A 15 -14.61 6.95 2.76
C ALA A 15 -13.15 6.45 2.63
N GLU A 16 -12.21 6.98 3.41
CA GLU A 16 -10.82 6.51 3.36
C GLU A 16 -10.66 5.06 3.84
N MET A 17 -11.38 4.67 4.90
CA MET A 17 -11.37 3.28 5.35
C MET A 17 -12.01 2.34 4.33
N ARG A 18 -13.12 2.77 3.70
CA ARG A 18 -13.73 1.99 2.60
C ARG A 18 -12.79 1.88 1.39
N ALA A 19 -12.10 2.96 1.02
CA ALA A 19 -11.10 2.93 -0.04
C ALA A 19 -9.99 1.91 0.24
N TRP A 20 -9.50 1.86 1.50
CA TRP A 20 -8.51 0.87 1.92
C TRP A 20 -9.04 -0.57 1.81
N GLN A 21 -10.25 -0.82 2.32
CA GLN A 21 -10.89 -2.14 2.22
C GLN A 21 -11.11 -2.56 0.76
N LYS A 22 -11.55 -1.63 -0.10
CA LYS A 22 -11.74 -1.88 -1.53
C LYS A 22 -10.41 -2.17 -2.24
N MET A 23 -9.34 -1.45 -1.90
CA MET A 23 -8.00 -1.73 -2.41
C MET A 23 -7.53 -3.14 -2.02
N GLN A 24 -7.77 -3.59 -0.78
CA GLN A 24 -7.45 -4.95 -0.33
C GLN A 24 -8.24 -6.01 -1.11
N GLN A 25 -9.54 -5.78 -1.34
CA GLN A 25 -10.38 -6.69 -2.14
C GLN A 25 -9.92 -6.78 -3.60
N ILE A 26 -9.56 -5.63 -4.20
CA ILE A 26 -9.03 -5.59 -5.56
C ILE A 26 -7.68 -6.31 -5.63
N ALA A 27 -6.81 -6.13 -4.63
CA ALA A 27 -5.53 -6.84 -4.54
C ALA A 27 -5.73 -8.37 -4.53
N ALA A 28 -6.60 -8.88 -3.68
CA ALA A 28 -6.95 -10.31 -3.67
C ALA A 28 -7.49 -10.76 -5.04
N GLY A 29 -8.43 -10.01 -5.62
CA GLY A 29 -9.03 -10.34 -6.92
C GLY A 29 -8.05 -10.28 -8.11
N VAL A 30 -6.92 -9.56 -7.99
CA VAL A 30 -5.87 -9.53 -9.01
C VAL A 30 -4.81 -10.60 -8.73
N PHE A 31 -4.32 -10.74 -7.49
CA PHE A 31 -3.13 -11.54 -7.21
C PHE A 31 -3.43 -13.04 -7.04
N GLU A 32 -4.61 -13.41 -6.51
CA GLU A 32 -4.97 -14.81 -6.33
C GLU A 32 -5.07 -15.62 -7.63
N PRO A 33 -5.58 -15.07 -8.77
CA PRO A 33 -5.53 -15.76 -10.07
C PRO A 33 -4.12 -16.09 -10.56
N PHE A 34 -3.09 -15.33 -10.12
CA PHE A 34 -1.68 -15.61 -10.39
C PHE A 34 -1.06 -16.61 -9.40
N GLY A 35 -1.87 -17.15 -8.46
CA GLY A 35 -1.47 -18.14 -7.48
C GLY A 35 -0.84 -17.57 -6.21
N PHE A 36 -0.92 -16.26 -5.99
CA PHE A 36 -0.46 -15.63 -4.74
C PHE A 36 -1.44 -15.89 -3.60
N LYS A 37 -0.91 -16.06 -2.40
CA LYS A 37 -1.71 -16.27 -1.18
C LYS A 37 -1.49 -15.13 -0.20
N PRO A 38 -2.49 -14.78 0.61
CA PRO A 38 -2.32 -13.73 1.60
C PRO A 38 -1.30 -14.16 2.67
N ILE A 39 -0.49 -13.19 3.12
CA ILE A 39 0.40 -13.31 4.27
C ILE A 39 0.25 -12.07 5.13
N GLU A 40 0.39 -12.22 6.44
CA GLU A 40 0.54 -11.13 7.40
C GLU A 40 1.78 -11.38 8.23
N THR A 41 2.68 -10.38 8.30
CA THR A 41 3.90 -10.44 9.08
C THR A 41 3.76 -9.61 10.36
N PRO A 42 4.51 -9.89 11.43
CA PRO A 42 4.48 -9.07 12.63
C PRO A 42 4.84 -7.60 12.32
N ALA A 43 4.13 -6.66 12.96
CA ALA A 43 4.47 -5.24 12.87
C ALA A 43 5.78 -4.91 13.62
N ILE A 44 6.17 -5.75 14.57
CA ILE A 44 7.40 -5.63 15.37
C ILE A 44 8.32 -6.78 14.97
N GLU A 45 9.50 -6.44 14.48
CA GLU A 45 10.52 -7.39 14.04
C GLU A 45 11.86 -7.13 14.75
N GLN A 46 12.78 -8.07 14.66
CA GLN A 46 14.16 -7.81 15.06
C GLN A 46 14.79 -6.81 14.09
N VAL A 47 15.55 -5.87 14.65
CA VAL A 47 16.26 -4.85 13.86
C VAL A 47 17.14 -5.45 12.76
N ASP A 48 17.76 -6.59 13.06
CA ASP A 48 18.72 -7.22 12.17
C ASP A 48 18.08 -7.67 10.83
N VAL A 49 16.77 -8.01 10.83
CA VAL A 49 15.98 -8.30 9.62
C VAL A 49 16.04 -7.13 8.63
N PHE A 50 15.90 -5.90 9.13
CA PHE A 50 15.94 -4.74 8.23
C PHE A 50 17.37 -4.25 7.94
N VAL A 51 18.30 -4.40 8.90
CA VAL A 51 19.68 -3.99 8.72
C VAL A 51 20.38 -4.85 7.67
N HIS A 52 20.14 -6.16 7.69
CA HIS A 52 20.71 -7.11 6.71
C HIS A 52 19.95 -7.03 5.38
N GLY A 53 18.62 -7.03 5.43
CA GLY A 53 17.80 -7.05 4.23
C GLY A 53 17.86 -5.74 3.44
N ILE A 54 17.57 -4.60 4.08
CA ILE A 54 17.44 -3.30 3.40
C ILE A 54 18.79 -2.66 3.09
N GLY A 55 19.80 -2.91 3.93
CA GLY A 55 21.14 -2.34 3.84
C GLY A 55 21.38 -1.19 4.84
N GLN A 56 22.55 -1.24 5.48
CA GLN A 56 22.97 -0.28 6.51
C GLN A 56 23.15 1.16 5.98
N SER A 57 23.38 1.31 4.67
CA SER A 57 23.62 2.61 4.02
C SER A 57 22.33 3.38 3.73
N THR A 58 21.16 2.74 3.82
CA THR A 58 19.88 3.35 3.44
C THR A 58 19.36 4.31 4.51
N ASP A 59 18.68 5.39 4.08
CA ASP A 59 18.03 6.33 5.00
C ASP A 59 16.98 5.63 5.86
N VAL A 60 16.29 4.62 5.33
CA VAL A 60 15.31 3.82 6.07
C VAL A 60 15.93 3.20 7.32
N VAL A 61 17.11 2.59 7.22
CA VAL A 61 17.79 1.97 8.36
C VAL A 61 18.48 2.99 9.25
N ARG A 62 19.12 3.99 8.66
CA ARG A 62 19.95 4.97 9.40
C ARG A 62 19.13 6.02 10.15
N LYS A 63 17.99 6.49 9.59
CA LYS A 63 17.29 7.68 10.06
C LYS A 63 15.80 7.45 10.32
N GLU A 64 15.14 6.52 9.59
CA GLU A 64 13.68 6.45 9.54
C GLU A 64 13.08 5.27 10.29
N MET A 65 13.88 4.27 10.67
CA MET A 65 13.37 3.08 11.36
C MET A 65 13.01 3.38 12.81
N PHE A 66 11.75 3.16 13.20
CA PHE A 66 11.32 3.24 14.59
C PHE A 66 11.86 2.08 15.40
N ARG A 67 12.62 2.39 16.46
CA ARG A 67 13.07 1.42 17.46
C ARG A 67 12.00 1.21 18.52
N VAL A 68 11.81 -0.05 18.93
CA VAL A 68 10.83 -0.42 19.97
C VAL A 68 11.55 -0.98 21.18
N PHE A 69 11.24 -0.42 22.36
CA PHE A 69 11.82 -0.84 23.62
C PHE A 69 10.72 -1.17 24.62
N SER A 70 10.85 -2.29 25.34
CA SER A 70 10.11 -2.48 26.59
C SER A 70 10.62 -1.48 27.65
N GLY A 71 9.83 -1.17 28.69
CA GLY A 71 10.22 -0.23 29.74
C GLY A 71 11.59 -0.57 30.33
N THR A 72 11.84 -1.84 30.69
CA THR A 72 13.12 -2.30 31.25
C THR A 72 14.29 -2.12 30.27
N ASN A 73 14.10 -2.40 28.98
CA ASN A 73 15.16 -2.20 27.99
C ASN A 73 15.40 -0.71 27.71
N LEU A 74 14.37 0.11 27.77
CA LEU A 74 14.50 1.55 27.61
C LEU A 74 15.36 2.17 28.73
N GLU A 75 15.15 1.79 29.99
CA GLU A 75 15.98 2.22 31.10
C GLU A 75 17.46 1.86 30.89
N ARG A 76 17.72 0.64 30.43
CA ARG A 76 19.09 0.19 30.12
C ARG A 76 19.73 1.02 29.00
N VAL A 77 19.00 1.29 27.92
CA VAL A 77 19.50 2.13 26.82
C VAL A 77 19.85 3.54 27.31
N PHE A 78 19.01 4.14 28.15
CA PHE A 78 19.32 5.46 28.75
C PHE A 78 20.53 5.43 29.67
N THR A 79 20.69 4.38 30.46
CA THR A 79 21.81 4.23 31.41
C THR A 79 23.12 3.96 30.66
N GLU A 80 23.09 3.12 29.63
CA GLU A 80 24.25 2.67 28.89
C GLU A 80 24.57 3.55 27.67
N GLY A 81 23.66 4.45 27.30
CA GLY A 81 23.77 5.39 26.18
C GLY A 81 23.67 4.74 24.79
N THR A 82 23.33 3.45 24.71
CA THR A 82 23.24 2.72 23.43
C THR A 82 22.37 1.47 23.56
N ASP A 83 21.73 1.07 22.44
CA ASP A 83 21.00 -0.21 22.32
C ASP A 83 21.91 -1.37 21.88
N THR A 84 23.16 -1.11 21.51
CA THR A 84 24.09 -2.14 21.00
C THR A 84 24.43 -3.22 22.04
N LYS A 85 24.30 -2.92 23.31
CA LYS A 85 24.49 -3.89 24.41
C LYS A 85 23.28 -4.79 24.65
N LEU A 86 22.12 -4.50 24.05
CA LEU A 86 20.98 -5.39 24.09
C LEU A 86 21.25 -6.64 23.22
N LYS A 87 20.75 -7.79 23.66
CA LYS A 87 20.82 -9.02 22.83
C LYS A 87 20.04 -8.79 21.51
N PRO A 88 20.42 -9.42 20.40
CA PRO A 88 19.71 -9.25 19.12
C PRO A 88 18.19 -9.36 19.22
N LYS A 89 17.67 -10.39 19.91
CA LYS A 89 16.23 -10.58 20.17
C LYS A 89 15.53 -9.49 21.00
N GLN A 90 16.27 -8.56 21.59
CA GLN A 90 15.76 -7.44 22.36
C GLN A 90 15.84 -6.12 21.56
N ARG A 91 16.54 -6.12 20.44
CA ARG A 91 16.63 -4.99 19.53
C ARG A 91 15.49 -5.11 18.51
N LEU A 92 14.43 -4.39 18.76
CA LEU A 92 13.19 -4.46 18.00
C LEU A 92 12.95 -3.15 17.25
N ALA A 93 12.26 -3.27 16.10
CA ALA A 93 11.81 -2.15 15.30
C ALA A 93 10.38 -2.37 14.79
N LEU A 94 9.68 -1.29 14.47
CA LEU A 94 8.49 -1.37 13.64
C LEU A 94 8.92 -1.56 12.18
N ARG A 95 8.22 -2.43 11.44
CA ARG A 95 8.52 -2.73 10.03
C ARG A 95 8.42 -1.48 9.15
N PRO A 96 9.49 -1.08 8.46
CA PRO A 96 9.49 0.06 7.55
C PRO A 96 9.02 -0.29 6.13
N GLU A 97 8.97 -1.59 5.79
CA GLU A 97 8.55 -2.18 4.52
C GLU A 97 8.19 -3.67 4.71
N GLY A 98 7.59 -4.32 3.71
CA GLY A 98 7.07 -5.68 3.85
C GLY A 98 8.03 -6.79 3.41
N THR A 99 8.91 -6.55 2.45
CA THR A 99 9.72 -7.59 1.77
C THR A 99 10.62 -8.34 2.73
N ALA A 100 11.42 -7.64 3.55
CA ALA A 100 12.34 -8.28 4.50
C ALA A 100 11.60 -9.16 5.52
N GLY A 101 10.43 -8.69 6.01
CA GLY A 101 9.57 -9.48 6.91
C GLY A 101 9.05 -10.75 6.27
N VAL A 102 8.61 -10.69 5.00
CA VAL A 102 8.16 -11.88 4.25
C VAL A 102 9.32 -12.83 4.01
N VAL A 103 10.48 -12.35 3.59
CA VAL A 103 11.68 -13.18 3.38
C VAL A 103 12.11 -13.87 4.68
N ARG A 104 12.17 -13.13 5.81
CA ARG A 104 12.44 -13.73 7.12
C ARG A 104 11.42 -14.84 7.44
N ALA A 105 10.11 -14.62 7.20
CA ALA A 105 9.08 -15.62 7.45
C ALA A 105 9.28 -16.88 6.60
N VAL A 106 9.68 -16.72 5.33
CA VAL A 106 9.97 -17.83 4.43
C VAL A 106 11.18 -18.63 4.90
N VAL A 107 12.25 -17.95 5.31
CA VAL A 107 13.48 -18.60 5.82
C VAL A 107 13.20 -19.34 7.13
N GLU A 108 12.58 -18.68 8.10
CA GLU A 108 12.28 -19.25 9.42
C GLU A 108 11.40 -20.48 9.35
N ASN A 109 10.39 -20.47 8.46
CA ASN A 109 9.43 -21.58 8.31
C ASN A 109 9.82 -22.55 7.18
N ASN A 110 10.98 -22.37 6.52
CA ASN A 110 11.46 -23.20 5.41
C ASN A 110 10.38 -23.40 4.31
N LEU A 111 9.73 -22.29 3.87
CA LEU A 111 8.59 -22.34 2.95
C LEU A 111 9.02 -22.56 1.48
N VAL A 112 10.31 -22.39 1.14
CA VAL A 112 10.88 -22.74 -0.17
C VAL A 112 12.03 -23.77 0.03
N PRO A 113 11.70 -25.03 0.34
CA PRO A 113 12.71 -26.09 0.38
C PRO A 113 13.31 -26.31 -1.01
N GLN A 114 14.55 -26.74 -1.08
CA GLN A 114 15.25 -26.99 -2.35
C GLN A 114 14.45 -27.94 -3.25
N GLY A 115 14.21 -27.55 -4.51
CA GLY A 115 13.43 -28.32 -5.49
C GLY A 115 11.90 -28.24 -5.30
N SER A 116 11.42 -27.33 -4.44
CA SER A 116 9.99 -27.12 -4.23
C SER A 116 9.39 -26.12 -5.23
N THR A 117 8.04 -26.03 -5.21
CA THR A 117 7.28 -24.98 -5.90
C THR A 117 7.67 -23.60 -5.37
N PRO A 118 7.83 -22.59 -6.23
CA PRO A 118 8.05 -21.21 -5.79
C PRO A 118 7.00 -20.72 -4.81
N PHE A 119 7.41 -19.90 -3.84
CA PHE A 119 6.52 -19.27 -2.87
C PHE A 119 6.00 -17.95 -3.43
N LYS A 120 4.68 -17.78 -3.44
CA LYS A 120 3.98 -16.57 -3.89
C LYS A 120 3.10 -16.06 -2.76
N ALA A 121 3.35 -14.83 -2.29
CA ALA A 121 2.52 -14.20 -1.27
C ALA A 121 2.21 -12.75 -1.60
N TYR A 122 1.05 -12.27 -1.13
CA TYR A 122 0.71 -10.86 -1.12
C TYR A 122 0.31 -10.41 0.28
N TYR A 123 0.57 -9.14 0.57
CA TYR A 123 0.23 -8.50 1.84
C TYR A 123 -0.47 -7.16 1.63
N ALA A 124 -1.24 -6.74 2.65
CA ALA A 124 -1.86 -5.42 2.72
C ALA A 124 -1.78 -4.93 4.16
N GLU A 125 -0.72 -4.19 4.50
CA GLU A 125 -0.31 -3.97 5.87
C GLU A 125 0.14 -2.53 6.13
N ALA A 126 0.12 -2.13 7.43
CA ALA A 126 0.68 -0.86 7.86
C ALA A 126 2.21 -0.95 7.96
N MET A 127 2.90 0.10 7.46
CA MET A 127 4.34 0.30 7.54
C MET A 127 4.65 1.56 8.34
N PHE A 128 5.89 1.67 8.86
CA PHE A 128 6.26 2.72 9.79
C PHE A 128 7.64 3.31 9.44
N ARG A 129 7.69 4.63 9.18
CA ARG A 129 8.94 5.36 8.90
C ARG A 129 8.96 6.69 9.64
N GLY A 130 10.09 7.00 10.29
CA GLY A 130 10.31 8.23 11.04
C GLY A 130 10.60 9.46 10.16
N GLU A 131 10.23 9.45 8.89
CA GLU A 131 10.45 10.56 7.98
C GLU A 131 9.62 11.80 8.36
N ARG A 132 10.02 12.97 7.82
CA ARG A 132 9.25 14.21 7.99
C ARG A 132 7.90 14.08 7.27
N PRO A 133 6.77 14.24 7.98
CA PRO A 133 5.45 14.11 7.38
C PRO A 133 5.22 15.17 6.29
N GLN A 134 4.65 14.72 5.16
CA GLN A 134 4.23 15.59 4.07
C GLN A 134 3.11 14.92 3.27
N LYS A 135 2.54 15.60 2.26
CA LYS A 135 1.46 15.05 1.43
C LYS A 135 1.87 13.69 0.82
N GLY A 136 1.12 12.64 1.11
CA GLY A 136 1.39 11.27 0.65
C GLY A 136 2.56 10.56 1.34
N ARG A 137 3.17 11.17 2.38
CA ARG A 137 4.19 10.55 3.24
C ARG A 137 3.82 10.71 4.70
N LEU A 138 3.52 9.61 5.33
CA LEU A 138 3.14 9.51 6.74
C LEU A 138 4.15 8.65 7.50
N ARG A 139 4.18 8.81 8.82
CA ARG A 139 4.99 7.94 9.70
C ARG A 139 4.38 6.56 9.89
N GLN A 140 3.06 6.46 9.82
CA GLN A 140 2.33 5.21 9.63
C GLN A 140 1.56 5.33 8.33
N PHE A 141 1.82 4.43 7.39
CA PHE A 141 1.22 4.38 6.07
C PHE A 141 0.91 2.92 5.71
N HIS A 142 0.17 2.69 4.62
CA HIS A 142 -0.22 1.34 4.23
C HIS A 142 0.39 0.97 2.88
N GLN A 143 0.78 -0.29 2.77
CA GLN A 143 1.25 -0.86 1.51
C GLN A 143 0.46 -2.12 1.17
N VAL A 144 0.19 -2.27 -0.12
CA VAL A 144 -0.17 -3.54 -0.75
C VAL A 144 1.03 -3.98 -1.56
N GLY A 145 1.48 -5.22 -1.39
CA GLY A 145 2.63 -5.73 -2.11
C GLY A 145 2.56 -7.23 -2.34
N ILE A 146 3.44 -7.72 -3.21
CA ILE A 146 3.63 -9.15 -3.50
C ILE A 146 5.09 -9.52 -3.39
N GLU A 147 5.35 -10.77 -3.02
CA GLU A 147 6.69 -11.37 -3.02
C GLU A 147 6.64 -12.75 -3.68
N TRP A 148 7.50 -12.95 -4.65
CA TRP A 148 7.65 -14.22 -5.39
C TRP A 148 9.07 -14.74 -5.23
N LEU A 149 9.25 -15.82 -4.47
CA LEU A 149 10.53 -16.43 -4.16
C LEU A 149 10.66 -17.77 -4.87
N GLY A 150 11.85 -18.04 -5.44
CA GLY A 150 12.15 -19.28 -6.14
C GLY A 150 11.90 -19.24 -7.66
N ALA A 151 11.75 -18.07 -8.26
CA ALA A 151 11.54 -17.90 -9.70
C ALA A 151 12.69 -17.08 -10.34
N PRO A 152 13.74 -17.74 -10.84
CA PRO A 152 14.90 -17.06 -11.44
C PRO A 152 14.64 -16.56 -12.88
N ASP A 153 13.61 -17.06 -13.55
CA ASP A 153 13.30 -16.74 -14.94
C ASP A 153 12.84 -15.26 -15.08
N PRO A 154 13.32 -14.52 -16.10
CA PRO A 154 12.90 -13.13 -16.36
C PRO A 154 11.40 -12.97 -16.64
N ALA A 155 10.70 -14.03 -17.02
CA ALA A 155 9.24 -14.01 -17.15
C ALA A 155 8.55 -13.65 -15.81
N ALA A 156 9.15 -14.01 -14.66
CA ALA A 156 8.60 -13.66 -13.36
C ALA A 156 8.65 -12.14 -13.09
N ASP A 157 9.70 -11.46 -13.53
CA ASP A 157 9.80 -9.99 -13.45
C ASP A 157 8.73 -9.32 -14.30
N ALA A 158 8.57 -9.78 -15.54
CA ALA A 158 7.54 -9.27 -16.45
C ALA A 158 6.13 -9.54 -15.90
N GLU A 159 5.86 -10.75 -15.36
CA GLU A 159 4.57 -11.09 -14.76
C GLU A 159 4.25 -10.22 -13.54
N CYS A 160 5.25 -9.90 -12.70
CA CYS A 160 5.08 -8.95 -11.61
C CYS A 160 4.69 -7.55 -12.11
N ILE A 161 5.33 -7.06 -13.17
CA ILE A 161 5.00 -5.76 -13.78
C ILE A 161 3.60 -5.78 -14.37
N ILE A 162 3.23 -6.82 -15.14
CA ILE A 162 1.91 -7.00 -15.73
C ILE A 162 0.83 -6.98 -14.62
N MET A 163 1.06 -7.72 -13.54
CA MET A 163 0.15 -7.81 -12.41
C MET A 163 0.00 -6.46 -11.68
N LEU A 164 1.08 -5.69 -11.54
CA LEU A 164 1.06 -4.34 -10.98
C LEU A 164 0.21 -3.39 -11.85
N MET A 165 0.38 -3.45 -13.19
CA MET A 165 -0.39 -2.61 -14.10
C MET A 165 -1.88 -3.01 -14.14
N GLU A 166 -2.20 -4.31 -14.08
CA GLU A 166 -3.58 -4.78 -13.93
C GLU A 166 -4.20 -4.34 -12.61
N PHE A 167 -3.43 -4.33 -11.53
CA PHE A 167 -3.87 -3.83 -10.23
C PHE A 167 -4.24 -2.34 -10.32
N TYR A 168 -3.40 -1.48 -10.91
CA TYR A 168 -3.74 -0.08 -11.11
C TYR A 168 -4.98 0.11 -11.99
N LYS A 169 -5.12 -0.66 -13.06
CA LYS A 169 -6.29 -0.62 -13.93
C LYS A 169 -7.57 -0.93 -13.14
N ARG A 170 -7.56 -1.98 -12.29
CA ARG A 170 -8.71 -2.35 -11.46
C ARG A 170 -8.98 -1.38 -10.32
N LEU A 171 -7.99 -0.63 -9.86
CA LEU A 171 -8.19 0.49 -8.95
C LEU A 171 -8.90 1.67 -9.62
N GLY A 172 -9.03 1.68 -10.95
CA GLY A 172 -9.68 2.73 -11.70
C GLY A 172 -8.74 3.78 -12.30
N PHE A 173 -7.45 3.49 -12.36
CA PHE A 173 -6.52 4.35 -13.11
C PHE A 173 -6.70 4.19 -14.61
N ASP A 174 -6.69 5.31 -15.32
CA ASP A 174 -6.40 5.35 -16.74
C ASP A 174 -4.88 5.15 -16.92
N LEU A 175 -4.48 3.98 -17.44
CA LEU A 175 -3.07 3.61 -17.56
C LEU A 175 -2.28 4.58 -18.47
N SER A 176 -2.93 5.26 -19.41
CA SER A 176 -2.28 6.27 -20.27
C SER A 176 -1.80 7.49 -19.50
N LYS A 177 -2.28 7.70 -18.27
CA LYS A 177 -1.86 8.76 -17.34
C LYS A 177 -0.77 8.32 -16.38
N LEU A 178 -0.38 7.04 -16.41
CA LEU A 178 0.72 6.50 -15.62
C LEU A 178 1.97 6.36 -16.48
N ARG A 179 3.12 6.42 -15.86
CA ARG A 179 4.40 6.17 -16.49
C ARG A 179 5.10 5.02 -15.77
N LEU A 180 5.23 3.88 -16.43
CA LEU A 180 6.01 2.75 -15.97
C LEU A 180 7.46 2.95 -16.39
N LEU A 181 8.36 3.10 -15.43
CA LEU A 181 9.81 3.18 -15.63
C LEU A 181 10.42 1.82 -15.34
N ILE A 182 11.36 1.38 -16.17
CA ILE A 182 12.12 0.16 -15.96
C ILE A 182 13.62 0.41 -16.13
N ASN A 183 14.45 -0.35 -15.41
CA ASN A 183 15.89 -0.34 -15.52
C ASN A 183 16.48 -1.69 -15.05
N SER A 184 17.77 -1.90 -15.27
CA SER A 184 18.54 -2.99 -14.66
C SER A 184 19.59 -2.42 -13.71
N MET A 185 19.65 -2.94 -12.50
CA MET A 185 20.65 -2.60 -11.48
C MET A 185 21.90 -3.50 -11.55
N GLY A 186 21.97 -4.41 -12.54
CA GLY A 186 23.01 -5.44 -12.57
C GLY A 186 22.97 -6.37 -11.36
N ASP A 187 23.97 -7.20 -11.22
CA ASP A 187 24.11 -8.16 -10.12
C ASP A 187 25.49 -8.06 -9.44
N ALA A 188 25.80 -9.05 -8.61
CA ALA A 188 27.06 -9.07 -7.86
C ALA A 188 28.30 -9.15 -8.77
N GLN A 189 28.17 -9.57 -10.04
CA GLN A 189 29.28 -9.67 -10.99
C GLN A 189 29.62 -8.31 -11.62
N CYS A 190 28.60 -7.56 -12.09
CA CYS A 190 28.84 -6.33 -12.85
C CYS A 190 28.69 -5.04 -12.00
N ARG A 191 27.87 -5.04 -10.95
CA ARG A 191 27.63 -3.85 -10.13
C ARG A 191 28.84 -3.27 -9.39
N PRO A 192 29.79 -4.09 -8.82
CA PRO A 192 30.91 -3.54 -8.09
C PRO A 192 31.80 -2.61 -8.92
N ALA A 193 32.13 -3.00 -10.16
CA ALA A 193 32.91 -2.16 -11.07
C ALA A 193 32.18 -0.87 -11.45
N TYR A 194 30.88 -0.96 -11.71
CA TYR A 194 30.02 0.20 -12.00
C TYR A 194 29.93 1.16 -10.81
N ARG A 195 29.75 0.65 -9.58
CA ARG A 195 29.74 1.49 -8.38
C ARG A 195 31.01 2.30 -8.22
N GLU A 196 32.17 1.70 -8.51
CA GLU A 196 33.44 2.40 -8.43
C GLU A 196 33.57 3.51 -9.50
N GLN A 197 33.06 3.29 -10.71
CA GLN A 197 33.03 4.31 -11.76
C GLN A 197 32.14 5.50 -11.33
N VAL A 198 30.93 5.25 -10.81
CA VAL A 198 30.04 6.31 -10.33
C VAL A 198 30.62 7.03 -9.12
N LYS A 199 31.25 6.29 -8.19
CA LYS A 199 31.97 6.88 -7.06
C LYS A 199 33.05 7.85 -7.54
N GLN A 200 33.91 7.42 -8.46
CA GLN A 200 34.97 8.25 -9.00
C GLN A 200 34.39 9.49 -9.70
N PHE A 201 33.33 9.32 -10.50
CA PHE A 201 32.63 10.43 -11.13
C PHE A 201 32.14 11.48 -10.13
N ILE A 202 31.53 11.05 -9.01
CA ILE A 202 31.08 11.97 -7.95
C ILE A 202 32.27 12.69 -7.30
N LEU A 203 33.38 11.98 -7.06
CA LEU A 203 34.60 12.57 -6.46
C LEU A 203 35.25 13.61 -7.38
N ASP A 204 35.24 13.35 -8.68
CA ASP A 204 35.79 14.29 -9.69
C ASP A 204 34.97 15.58 -9.78
N HIS A 205 33.68 15.54 -9.40
CA HIS A 205 32.76 16.68 -9.35
C HIS A 205 32.43 17.13 -7.91
N ALA A 206 33.22 16.72 -6.91
CA ALA A 206 32.87 16.92 -5.50
C ALA A 206 32.65 18.39 -5.12
N ASP A 207 33.35 19.33 -5.74
CA ASP A 207 33.21 20.77 -5.45
C ASP A 207 31.88 21.35 -5.94
N GLU A 208 31.23 20.68 -6.89
CA GLU A 208 29.93 21.09 -7.47
C GLU A 208 28.74 20.33 -6.87
N MET A 209 29.01 19.23 -6.14
CA MET A 209 27.97 18.37 -5.56
C MET A 209 27.58 18.82 -4.13
N CYS A 210 26.32 18.56 -3.74
CA CYS A 210 25.87 18.82 -2.38
C CYS A 210 26.53 17.86 -1.37
N ASP A 211 26.53 18.25 -0.07
CA ASP A 211 27.16 17.45 1.01
C ASP A 211 26.62 16.02 1.05
N GLU A 212 25.31 15.83 0.84
CA GLU A 212 24.68 14.50 0.85
C GLU A 212 25.20 13.61 -0.29
N CYS A 213 25.42 14.16 -1.49
CA CYS A 213 25.99 13.40 -2.60
C CYS A 213 27.46 13.05 -2.35
N ARG A 214 28.24 13.94 -1.73
CA ARG A 214 29.62 13.66 -1.32
C ARG A 214 29.69 12.54 -0.28
N GLU A 215 28.80 12.54 0.72
CA GLU A 215 28.70 11.45 1.70
C GLU A 215 28.31 10.13 1.03
N ARG A 216 27.38 10.18 0.08
CA ARG A 216 26.88 9.02 -0.68
C ARG A 216 27.97 8.39 -1.56
N ALA A 217 28.95 9.13 -2.04
CA ALA A 217 30.06 8.60 -2.83
C ALA A 217 30.76 7.44 -2.13
N GLU A 218 30.94 7.51 -0.81
CA GLU A 218 31.57 6.45 -0.03
C GLU A 218 30.60 5.34 0.39
N LEU A 219 29.37 5.71 0.75
CA LEU A 219 28.37 4.79 1.31
C LEU A 219 27.63 3.98 0.23
N ASN A 220 27.01 4.70 -0.70
CA ASN A 220 26.28 4.14 -1.85
C ASN A 220 26.17 5.18 -2.97
N PRO A 221 27.14 5.22 -3.90
CA PRO A 221 27.21 6.25 -4.94
C PRO A 221 26.00 6.26 -5.86
N LEU A 222 25.34 5.11 -6.08
CA LEU A 222 24.16 5.01 -6.95
C LEU A 222 22.99 5.85 -6.42
N ARG A 223 22.95 6.15 -5.11
CA ARG A 223 21.93 7.02 -4.51
C ARG A 223 22.04 8.48 -4.93
N ALA A 224 23.14 8.90 -5.56
CA ALA A 224 23.30 10.24 -6.10
C ALA A 224 22.35 10.50 -7.29
N PHE A 225 21.95 9.47 -8.05
CA PHE A 225 20.95 9.59 -9.11
C PHE A 225 19.57 10.03 -8.59
N ASP A 226 19.24 9.73 -7.32
CA ASP A 226 17.99 10.13 -6.65
C ASP A 226 18.14 11.41 -5.82
N CYS A 227 19.13 12.27 -6.15
CA CYS A 227 19.32 13.54 -5.46
C CYS A 227 18.19 14.52 -5.76
N LYS A 228 17.74 15.23 -4.72
CA LYS A 228 16.69 16.26 -4.85
C LYS A 228 17.18 17.61 -5.30
N ASN A 229 18.49 17.82 -5.28
CA ASN A 229 19.14 19.03 -5.73
C ASN A 229 19.22 19.00 -7.27
N ASP A 230 18.61 19.97 -7.94
CA ASP A 230 18.55 20.04 -9.41
C ASP A 230 19.92 20.08 -10.04
N HIS A 231 20.86 20.87 -9.48
CA HIS A 231 22.24 20.96 -9.97
C HIS A 231 22.97 19.60 -9.87
N CYS A 232 22.81 18.88 -8.76
CA CYS A 232 23.38 17.52 -8.67
C CYS A 232 22.79 16.57 -9.70
N ARG A 233 21.47 16.70 -10.01
CA ARG A 233 20.84 15.88 -11.05
C ARG A 233 21.35 16.18 -12.44
N GLU A 234 21.63 17.46 -12.74
CA GLU A 234 22.23 17.88 -14.01
C GLU A 234 23.63 17.26 -14.17
N ILE A 235 24.46 17.29 -13.12
CA ILE A 235 25.78 16.64 -13.13
C ILE A 235 25.63 15.12 -13.30
N MET A 236 24.77 14.49 -12.52
CA MET A 236 24.56 13.03 -12.56
C MET A 236 23.94 12.54 -13.87
N ALA A 237 23.35 13.40 -14.69
CA ALA A 237 22.88 13.03 -16.03
C ALA A 237 24.02 12.65 -17.00
N GLU A 238 25.26 13.09 -16.71
CA GLU A 238 26.47 12.77 -17.48
C GLU A 238 27.27 11.60 -16.85
N ALA A 239 26.80 11.06 -15.71
CA ALA A 239 27.49 9.96 -15.03
C ALA A 239 27.40 8.64 -15.83
N PRO A 240 28.36 7.72 -15.63
CA PRO A 240 28.28 6.39 -16.23
C PRO A 240 26.94 5.70 -15.92
N LEU A 241 26.33 5.03 -16.90
CA LEU A 241 25.06 4.35 -16.77
C LEU A 241 25.23 2.85 -16.59
N MET A 242 24.32 2.21 -15.83
CA MET A 242 24.39 0.76 -15.60
C MET A 242 24.20 -0.04 -16.88
N GLY A 243 23.39 0.43 -17.82
CA GLY A 243 23.13 -0.22 -19.10
C GLY A 243 24.40 -0.55 -19.90
N ASP A 244 25.40 0.33 -19.85
CA ASP A 244 26.69 0.16 -20.54
C ASP A 244 27.64 -0.80 -19.79
N ASN A 245 27.35 -1.08 -18.53
CA ASN A 245 28.20 -1.85 -17.61
C ASN A 245 27.60 -3.23 -17.25
N LEU A 246 26.49 -3.63 -17.85
CA LEU A 246 25.88 -4.94 -17.62
C LEU A 246 26.74 -6.07 -18.16
N CYS A 247 26.92 -7.14 -17.38
CA CYS A 247 27.42 -8.40 -17.89
C CYS A 247 26.43 -9.04 -18.87
N ASP A 248 26.88 -10.00 -19.67
CA ASP A 248 26.04 -10.63 -20.71
C ASP A 248 24.77 -11.26 -20.12
N GLU A 249 24.86 -11.91 -18.96
CA GLU A 249 23.72 -12.51 -18.29
C GLU A 249 22.67 -11.47 -17.85
N CYS A 250 23.10 -10.35 -17.26
CA CYS A 250 22.19 -9.28 -16.84
C CYS A 250 21.57 -8.58 -18.05
N ARG A 251 22.34 -8.41 -19.12
CA ARG A 251 21.83 -7.84 -20.39
C ARG A 251 20.77 -8.74 -21.00
N GLU A 252 21.05 -10.03 -21.16
CA GLU A 252 20.10 -10.98 -21.74
C GLU A 252 18.83 -11.10 -20.88
N HIS A 253 18.97 -11.15 -19.54
CA HIS A 253 17.84 -11.15 -18.61
C HIS A 253 16.94 -9.92 -18.85
N TYR A 254 17.51 -8.73 -18.92
CA TYR A 254 16.78 -7.48 -19.10
C TYR A 254 16.09 -7.41 -20.47
N GLU A 255 16.79 -7.84 -21.54
CA GLU A 255 16.19 -7.93 -22.87
C GLU A 255 15.02 -8.92 -22.94
N GLN A 256 15.10 -10.04 -22.20
CA GLN A 256 14.00 -10.99 -22.13
C GLN A 256 12.80 -10.40 -21.38
N VAL A 257 12.99 -9.67 -20.27
CA VAL A 257 11.92 -8.96 -19.57
C VAL A 257 11.19 -8.02 -20.54
N LYS A 258 11.92 -7.22 -21.31
CA LYS A 258 11.33 -6.31 -22.32
C LYS A 258 10.51 -7.07 -23.38
N ARG A 259 11.03 -8.16 -23.91
CA ARG A 259 10.30 -9.01 -24.88
C ARG A 259 8.99 -9.54 -24.33
N TYR A 260 8.95 -9.95 -23.04
CA TYR A 260 7.72 -10.40 -22.39
C TYR A 260 6.72 -9.25 -22.18
N LEU A 261 7.18 -8.05 -21.80
CA LEU A 261 6.33 -6.87 -21.66
C LEU A 261 5.75 -6.44 -23.00
N ASP A 262 6.59 -6.42 -24.07
CA ASP A 262 6.15 -6.12 -25.44
C ASP A 262 5.09 -7.12 -25.94
N ALA A 263 5.33 -8.41 -25.69
CA ALA A 263 4.38 -9.48 -26.06
C ALA A 263 3.04 -9.37 -25.30
N ALA A 264 3.06 -8.80 -24.09
CA ALA A 264 1.87 -8.54 -23.28
C ALA A 264 1.22 -7.17 -23.58
N GLY A 265 1.81 -6.35 -24.45
CA GLY A 265 1.31 -5.02 -24.80
C GLY A 265 1.42 -4.02 -23.65
N ILE A 266 2.38 -4.17 -22.74
CA ILE A 266 2.66 -3.24 -21.65
C ILE A 266 3.59 -2.15 -22.14
N GLU A 267 3.13 -0.90 -22.09
CA GLU A 267 3.94 0.27 -22.40
C GLU A 267 4.86 0.61 -21.22
N TYR A 268 6.12 0.87 -21.49
CA TYR A 268 7.13 1.26 -20.49
C TYR A 268 8.12 2.27 -21.07
N VAL A 269 8.87 2.90 -20.18
CA VAL A 269 9.99 3.80 -20.50
C VAL A 269 11.23 3.24 -19.83
N GLU A 270 12.28 3.01 -20.60
CA GLU A 270 13.60 2.70 -20.06
C GLU A 270 14.19 3.97 -19.45
N ASP A 271 14.42 3.96 -18.13
CA ASP A 271 15.07 5.07 -17.41
C ASP A 271 16.40 4.58 -16.86
N PRO A 272 17.52 4.86 -17.54
CA PRO A 272 18.83 4.37 -17.14
C PRO A 272 19.32 4.97 -15.81
N THR A 273 18.65 6.02 -15.30
CA THR A 273 18.97 6.67 -14.02
C THR A 273 18.09 6.15 -12.88
N LEU A 274 17.10 5.30 -13.18
CA LEU A 274 16.20 4.75 -12.16
C LEU A 274 17.00 3.90 -11.18
N VAL A 275 17.01 4.32 -9.93
CA VAL A 275 17.54 3.58 -8.77
C VAL A 275 16.46 3.43 -7.72
N ARG A 276 16.59 2.46 -6.83
CA ARG A 276 15.60 2.19 -5.78
C ARG A 276 16.13 2.58 -4.40
N GLY A 277 15.22 2.92 -3.48
CA GLY A 277 15.50 3.37 -2.13
C GLY A 277 16.08 2.31 -1.18
N LEU A 278 16.18 1.05 -1.61
CA LEU A 278 16.60 -0.10 -0.82
C LEU A 278 17.74 -0.82 -1.56
N ASP A 279 18.76 -1.28 -0.84
CA ASP A 279 20.00 -1.76 -1.43
C ASP A 279 19.93 -3.21 -1.92
N TYR A 280 18.90 -3.96 -1.57
CA TYR A 280 18.76 -5.37 -1.94
C TYR A 280 18.45 -5.63 -3.42
N TYR A 281 17.99 -4.63 -4.15
CA TYR A 281 17.60 -4.83 -5.55
C TYR A 281 18.77 -5.24 -6.44
N THR A 282 18.50 -6.19 -7.33
CA THR A 282 19.42 -6.70 -8.35
C THR A 282 18.68 -6.78 -9.69
N ARG A 283 19.40 -6.76 -10.81
CA ARG A 283 18.81 -6.91 -12.15
C ARG A 283 17.61 -5.97 -12.36
N THR A 284 16.44 -6.50 -12.70
CA THR A 284 15.25 -5.69 -13.04
C THR A 284 14.75 -4.85 -11.86
N VAL A 285 14.56 -3.56 -12.09
CA VAL A 285 13.85 -2.64 -11.22
C VAL A 285 12.81 -1.88 -12.01
N PHE A 286 11.70 -1.53 -11.35
CA PHE A 286 10.63 -0.76 -11.97
C PHE A 286 9.94 0.16 -10.99
N GLU A 287 9.37 1.23 -11.52
CA GLU A 287 8.64 2.23 -10.75
C GLU A 287 7.46 2.76 -11.56
N VAL A 288 6.32 2.99 -10.92
CA VAL A 288 5.15 3.60 -11.55
C VAL A 288 4.95 4.98 -10.97
N GLU A 289 4.95 5.96 -11.84
CA GLU A 289 4.67 7.36 -11.54
C GLU A 289 3.30 7.77 -12.02
N ALA A 290 2.72 8.76 -11.38
CA ALA A 290 1.47 9.40 -11.78
C ALA A 290 1.75 10.89 -12.10
N PRO A 291 2.28 11.21 -13.30
CA PRO A 291 2.56 12.59 -13.69
C PRO A 291 1.30 13.47 -13.58
N GLY A 292 1.45 14.67 -13.01
CA GLY A 292 0.32 15.58 -12.80
C GLY A 292 -0.49 15.35 -11.52
N ALA A 293 -0.35 14.23 -10.81
CA ALA A 293 -1.02 14.00 -9.53
C ALA A 293 -0.32 14.68 -8.33
N GLY A 294 0.91 15.14 -8.49
CA GLY A 294 1.68 15.82 -7.45
C GLY A 294 2.13 14.94 -6.29
N VAL A 295 2.26 13.62 -6.53
CA VAL A 295 2.68 12.63 -5.52
C VAL A 295 3.94 11.84 -5.90
N GLY A 296 4.46 12.01 -7.12
CA GLY A 296 5.59 11.24 -7.64
C GLY A 296 5.25 9.76 -7.82
N SER A 297 6.18 8.88 -7.44
CA SER A 297 5.99 7.44 -7.50
C SER A 297 4.83 6.97 -6.63
N ILE A 298 3.97 6.12 -7.19
CA ILE A 298 2.83 5.50 -6.50
C ILE A 298 3.07 4.04 -6.13
N GLY A 299 4.14 3.44 -6.67
CA GLY A 299 4.57 2.08 -6.36
C GLY A 299 5.71 1.65 -7.25
N GLY A 300 6.26 0.50 -6.96
CA GLY A 300 7.33 -0.09 -7.74
C GLY A 300 7.99 -1.27 -7.03
N GLY A 301 8.92 -1.90 -7.69
CA GLY A 301 9.55 -3.11 -7.23
C GLY A 301 10.80 -3.48 -7.99
N GLY A 302 11.09 -4.75 -8.01
CA GLY A 302 12.20 -5.32 -8.75
C GLY A 302 12.65 -6.66 -8.18
N ARG A 303 13.71 -7.19 -8.76
CA ARG A 303 14.36 -8.43 -8.36
C ARG A 303 15.35 -8.20 -7.21
N TYR A 304 15.48 -9.20 -6.31
CA TYR A 304 16.32 -9.12 -5.11
C TYR A 304 16.92 -10.50 -4.75
N ASP A 305 17.63 -11.12 -5.70
CA ASP A 305 18.10 -12.51 -5.61
C ASP A 305 19.01 -12.83 -4.41
N GLY A 306 19.73 -11.85 -3.83
CA GLY A 306 20.59 -12.08 -2.67
C GLY A 306 19.91 -11.96 -1.31
N LEU A 307 18.64 -11.52 -1.23
CA LEU A 307 18.02 -11.16 0.05
C LEU A 307 17.77 -12.38 0.95
N VAL A 308 17.38 -13.52 0.38
CA VAL A 308 17.12 -14.75 1.15
C VAL A 308 18.40 -15.25 1.84
N GLU A 309 19.55 -15.13 1.19
CA GLU A 309 20.86 -15.48 1.78
C GLU A 309 21.26 -14.52 2.90
N LEU A 310 21.01 -13.21 2.73
CA LEU A 310 21.26 -12.20 3.76
C LEU A 310 20.45 -12.46 5.02
N GLU A 311 19.25 -13.02 4.89
CA GLU A 311 18.39 -13.46 6.01
C GLU A 311 18.72 -14.87 6.51
N GLY A 312 19.83 -15.48 6.07
CA GLY A 312 20.31 -16.78 6.53
C GLY A 312 19.68 -17.99 5.83
N GLY A 313 18.94 -17.79 4.75
CA GLY A 313 18.41 -18.85 3.91
C GLY A 313 19.41 -19.35 2.85
N LYS A 314 18.96 -20.26 1.99
CA LYS A 314 19.72 -20.69 0.82
C LYS A 314 19.56 -19.71 -0.33
N PRO A 315 20.52 -19.67 -1.30
CA PRO A 315 20.37 -18.88 -2.51
C PRO A 315 19.02 -19.12 -3.18
N THR A 316 18.21 -18.07 -3.24
CA THR A 316 16.84 -18.15 -3.76
C THR A 316 16.51 -16.85 -4.48
N ALA A 317 16.15 -16.96 -5.76
CA ALA A 317 15.73 -15.80 -6.54
C ALA A 317 14.45 -15.19 -5.94
N GLY A 318 14.34 -13.86 -5.96
CA GLY A 318 13.19 -13.14 -5.45
C GLY A 318 12.86 -11.94 -6.32
N VAL A 319 11.56 -11.72 -6.52
CA VAL A 319 11.01 -10.52 -7.19
C VAL A 319 9.69 -10.13 -6.55
N GLY A 320 9.44 -8.82 -6.44
CA GLY A 320 8.22 -8.32 -5.86
C GLY A 320 8.00 -6.85 -6.11
N PHE A 321 6.87 -6.34 -5.64
CA PHE A 321 6.56 -4.91 -5.67
C PHE A 321 5.70 -4.49 -4.49
N ALA A 322 5.68 -3.18 -4.23
CA ALA A 322 4.75 -2.58 -3.28
C ALA A 322 4.15 -1.29 -3.82
N VAL A 323 2.87 -1.08 -3.49
CA VAL A 323 2.07 0.12 -3.79
C VAL A 323 1.70 0.81 -2.49
N GLY A 324 2.01 2.10 -2.38
CA GLY A 324 1.59 2.92 -1.25
C GLY A 324 0.14 3.37 -1.38
N PHE A 325 -0.73 2.94 -0.46
CA PHE A 325 -2.16 3.26 -0.46
C PHE A 325 -2.41 4.77 -0.51
N GLU A 326 -1.76 5.52 0.36
CA GLU A 326 -2.00 6.95 0.51
C GLU A 326 -1.66 7.73 -0.77
N ARG A 327 -0.57 7.34 -1.44
CA ARG A 327 -0.16 7.96 -2.70
C ARG A 327 -1.05 7.54 -3.86
N ALA A 328 -1.42 6.26 -3.94
CA ALA A 328 -2.35 5.76 -4.95
C ALA A 328 -3.72 6.44 -4.82
N LEU A 329 -4.25 6.58 -3.60
CA LEU A 329 -5.52 7.27 -3.36
C LEU A 329 -5.45 8.76 -3.76
N LEU A 330 -4.38 9.46 -3.39
CA LEU A 330 -4.18 10.85 -3.78
C LEU A 330 -4.07 11.03 -5.31
N ALA A 331 -3.41 10.09 -6.00
CA ALA A 331 -3.31 10.12 -7.45
C ALA A 331 -4.67 9.86 -8.12
N LEU A 332 -5.45 8.88 -7.64
CA LEU A 332 -6.82 8.63 -8.10
C LEU A 332 -7.68 9.88 -7.95
N GLN A 333 -7.66 10.51 -6.79
CA GLN A 333 -8.42 11.75 -6.52
C GLN A 333 -7.99 12.89 -7.45
N ALA A 334 -6.68 13.05 -7.70
CA ALA A 334 -6.17 14.06 -8.63
C ALA A 334 -6.65 13.82 -10.08
N PHE A 335 -6.89 12.56 -10.45
CA PHE A 335 -7.43 12.19 -11.76
C PHE A 335 -8.96 12.14 -11.80
N GLY A 336 -9.64 12.55 -10.72
CA GLY A 336 -11.10 12.65 -10.64
C GLY A 336 -11.81 11.33 -10.31
N SER A 337 -11.10 10.32 -9.83
CA SER A 337 -11.65 9.05 -9.36
C SER A 337 -11.69 8.99 -7.83
N ASP A 338 -12.77 8.46 -7.25
CA ASP A 338 -12.90 8.25 -5.81
C ASP A 338 -13.18 6.77 -5.51
N LEU A 339 -12.15 6.07 -5.06
CA LEU A 339 -12.24 4.64 -4.73
C LEU A 339 -13.17 4.36 -3.54
N GLY A 340 -13.39 5.33 -2.67
CA GLY A 340 -14.17 5.20 -1.44
C GLY A 340 -15.62 5.72 -1.52
N ALA A 341 -16.05 6.20 -2.70
CA ALA A 341 -17.33 6.91 -2.84
C ALA A 341 -18.57 6.01 -2.77
N ASP A 342 -18.45 4.72 -3.04
CA ASP A 342 -19.57 3.79 -3.01
C ASP A 342 -20.05 3.58 -1.56
N GLU A 343 -21.03 4.36 -1.13
CA GLU A 343 -21.78 4.08 0.09
C GLU A 343 -22.92 3.12 -0.25
N ALA A 344 -23.05 2.05 0.54
CA ALA A 344 -24.24 1.22 0.45
C ALA A 344 -25.47 2.10 0.73
N PRO A 345 -26.52 2.03 -0.10
CA PRO A 345 -27.72 2.84 0.14
C PRO A 345 -28.28 2.53 1.53
N CYS A 346 -28.50 3.57 2.30
CA CYS A 346 -29.00 3.47 3.67
C CYS A 346 -30.52 3.66 3.69
N VAL A 347 -31.18 2.87 4.52
CA VAL A 347 -32.61 3.02 4.85
C VAL A 347 -32.73 3.64 6.24
N TYR A 348 -33.59 4.63 6.41
CA TYR A 348 -33.90 5.18 7.71
C TYR A 348 -35.32 4.78 8.15
N VAL A 349 -35.47 4.20 9.34
CA VAL A 349 -36.79 3.85 9.88
C VAL A 349 -37.18 4.86 10.94
N ALA A 350 -38.25 5.61 10.66
CA ALA A 350 -38.77 6.68 11.50
C ALA A 350 -40.11 6.33 12.14
N ASN A 351 -40.32 6.83 13.35
CA ASN A 351 -41.61 6.70 14.08
C ASN A 351 -42.31 8.05 14.20
N ALA A 352 -43.60 8.05 13.95
CA ALA A 352 -44.45 9.24 14.14
C ALA A 352 -44.82 9.48 15.62
N GLY A 353 -44.78 8.44 16.47
CA GLY A 353 -45.10 8.50 17.89
C GLY A 353 -44.13 7.70 18.76
N LYS A 354 -43.98 8.08 20.02
CA LYS A 354 -43.04 7.40 20.96
C LYS A 354 -43.48 5.96 21.26
N GLU A 355 -44.75 5.67 21.23
CA GLU A 355 -45.36 4.35 21.43
C GLU A 355 -44.95 3.32 20.35
N LEU A 356 -44.60 3.83 19.17
CA LEU A 356 -44.22 2.98 18.02
C LEU A 356 -42.75 2.52 18.01
N ARG A 357 -41.94 2.91 18.99
CA ARG A 357 -40.53 2.64 19.03
C ARG A 357 -40.15 1.15 18.99
N GLN A 358 -40.96 0.30 19.65
CA GLN A 358 -40.71 -1.15 19.62
C GLN A 358 -40.95 -1.73 18.24
N ASN A 359 -41.96 -1.27 17.52
CA ASN A 359 -42.24 -1.70 16.15
C ASN A 359 -41.17 -1.22 15.18
N VAL A 360 -40.74 0.07 15.27
CA VAL A 360 -39.63 0.60 14.48
C VAL A 360 -38.35 -0.18 14.75
N PHE A 361 -38.09 -0.53 16.01
CA PHE A 361 -36.94 -1.35 16.35
C PHE A 361 -37.01 -2.73 15.67
N ALA A 362 -38.16 -3.42 15.71
CA ALA A 362 -38.37 -4.72 15.07
C ALA A 362 -38.10 -4.65 13.55
N ILE A 363 -38.73 -3.69 12.85
CA ILE A 363 -38.54 -3.45 11.42
C ILE A 363 -37.04 -3.17 11.11
N THR A 364 -36.38 -2.35 11.94
CA THR A 364 -34.97 -2.04 11.79
C THR A 364 -34.10 -3.31 11.88
N GLN A 365 -34.39 -4.20 12.83
CA GLN A 365 -33.64 -5.47 12.97
C GLN A 365 -33.92 -6.43 11.83
N GLU A 366 -35.13 -6.48 11.32
CA GLU A 366 -35.50 -7.33 10.18
C GLU A 366 -34.75 -6.90 8.91
N LEU A 367 -34.72 -5.61 8.61
CA LEU A 367 -33.96 -5.06 7.48
C LEU A 367 -32.44 -5.33 7.62
N ARG A 368 -31.91 -5.15 8.83
CA ARG A 368 -30.49 -5.45 9.12
C ARG A 368 -30.17 -6.94 8.98
N ALA A 369 -31.04 -7.82 9.45
CA ALA A 369 -30.89 -9.26 9.28
C ALA A 369 -30.89 -9.68 7.79
N ALA A 370 -31.59 -8.92 6.96
CA ALA A 370 -31.60 -9.08 5.50
C ALA A 370 -30.39 -8.44 4.79
N GLY A 371 -29.41 -7.91 5.54
CA GLY A 371 -28.20 -7.28 5.01
C GLY A 371 -28.38 -5.84 4.52
N ILE A 372 -29.52 -5.19 4.81
CA ILE A 372 -29.81 -3.82 4.40
C ILE A 372 -29.25 -2.86 5.45
N VAL A 373 -28.41 -1.91 5.04
CA VAL A 373 -27.89 -0.85 5.92
C VAL A 373 -29.06 0.01 6.39
N THR A 374 -29.35 -0.02 7.69
CA THR A 374 -30.54 0.60 8.25
C THR A 374 -30.22 1.41 9.50
N GLU A 375 -30.70 2.65 9.53
CA GLU A 375 -30.61 3.56 10.66
C GLU A 375 -31.99 3.83 11.27
N ALA A 376 -32.03 4.22 12.53
CA ALA A 376 -33.24 4.60 13.25
C ALA A 376 -32.94 5.66 14.32
N ASP A 377 -34.00 6.30 14.85
CA ASP A 377 -33.83 7.29 15.92
C ASP A 377 -33.68 6.63 17.31
N TYR A 378 -32.52 6.79 17.92
CA TYR A 378 -32.23 6.39 19.31
C TYR A 378 -32.20 7.56 20.31
N GLN A 379 -32.48 8.79 19.85
CA GLN A 379 -32.43 10.01 20.70
C GLN A 379 -33.80 10.58 21.05
N GLY A 380 -34.89 9.99 20.53
CA GLY A 380 -36.23 10.43 20.79
C GLY A 380 -36.61 11.73 20.08
N ARG A 381 -36.07 11.94 18.89
CA ARG A 381 -36.33 13.11 18.06
C ARG A 381 -37.78 13.13 17.56
N SER A 382 -38.29 14.35 17.29
CA SER A 382 -39.56 14.52 16.57
C SER A 382 -39.41 13.98 15.13
N LEU A 383 -40.53 13.57 14.50
CA LEU A 383 -40.54 13.05 13.12
C LEU A 383 -39.83 14.00 12.13
N LYS A 384 -40.06 15.32 12.25
CA LYS A 384 -39.34 16.32 11.44
C LYS A 384 -37.82 16.28 11.62
N ALA A 385 -37.36 16.04 12.84
CA ALA A 385 -35.93 15.93 13.11
C ALA A 385 -35.33 14.57 12.62
N GLN A 386 -36.13 13.51 12.61
CA GLN A 386 -35.79 12.22 12.04
C GLN A 386 -35.60 12.30 10.51
N PHE A 387 -36.47 13.02 9.79
CA PHE A 387 -36.29 13.32 8.37
C PHE A 387 -34.96 14.06 8.08
N LYS A 388 -34.62 15.07 8.88
CA LYS A 388 -33.33 15.77 8.75
C LYS A 388 -32.14 14.85 9.03
N GLN A 389 -32.32 13.89 9.94
CA GLN A 389 -31.27 12.92 10.24
C GLN A 389 -31.13 11.91 9.10
N ALA A 390 -32.25 11.45 8.51
CA ALA A 390 -32.24 10.59 7.33
C ALA A 390 -31.49 11.23 6.16
N ASP A 391 -31.75 12.50 5.89
CA ASP A 391 -31.04 13.28 4.88
C ASP A 391 -29.53 13.39 5.22
N LYS A 392 -29.17 13.69 6.47
CA LYS A 392 -27.79 13.82 6.93
C LYS A 392 -26.99 12.53 6.80
N VAL A 393 -27.61 11.37 7.00
CA VAL A 393 -26.95 10.06 6.85
C VAL A 393 -26.99 9.54 5.41
N GLY A 394 -27.53 10.31 4.47
CA GLY A 394 -27.60 9.92 3.06
C GLY A 394 -28.59 8.78 2.81
N ALA A 395 -29.67 8.69 3.60
CA ALA A 395 -30.65 7.64 3.40
C ALA A 395 -31.31 7.77 2.02
N LYS A 396 -31.33 6.68 1.24
CA LYS A 396 -32.04 6.61 -0.03
C LYS A 396 -33.56 6.50 0.21
N LEU A 397 -33.93 5.68 1.20
CA LEU A 397 -35.32 5.48 1.56
C LEU A 397 -35.54 5.85 3.04
N ILE A 398 -36.70 6.43 3.35
CA ILE A 398 -37.19 6.56 4.71
C ILE A 398 -38.48 5.77 4.86
N LEU A 399 -38.53 4.88 5.84
CA LEU A 399 -39.73 4.18 6.26
C LEU A 399 -40.35 4.95 7.42
N VAL A 400 -41.59 5.34 7.28
CA VAL A 400 -42.33 6.06 8.33
C VAL A 400 -43.46 5.18 8.85
N LEU A 401 -43.39 4.87 10.15
CA LEU A 401 -44.42 4.12 10.84
C LEU A 401 -45.25 5.09 11.67
N GLY A 402 -46.54 5.22 11.34
CA GLY A 402 -47.57 5.88 12.12
C GLY A 402 -48.53 4.88 12.75
N GLY A 403 -49.43 5.36 13.63
CA GLY A 403 -50.41 4.49 14.29
C GLY A 403 -51.41 3.89 13.31
N ASP A 404 -51.85 4.64 12.32
CA ASP A 404 -52.82 4.19 11.31
C ASP A 404 -52.17 3.15 10.36
N GLU A 405 -50.91 3.39 9.96
CA GLU A 405 -50.15 2.43 9.14
C GLU A 405 -49.94 1.13 9.89
N LEU A 406 -49.52 1.18 11.16
CA LEU A 406 -49.38 -0.03 11.99
C LEU A 406 -50.70 -0.80 12.13
N ALA A 407 -51.78 -0.11 12.40
CA ALA A 407 -53.11 -0.73 12.53
C ALA A 407 -53.58 -1.41 11.22
N ALA A 408 -53.13 -0.91 10.08
CA ALA A 408 -53.35 -1.49 8.76
C ALA A 408 -52.34 -2.57 8.35
N GLY A 409 -51.36 -2.90 9.21
CA GLY A 409 -50.25 -3.83 8.88
C GLY A 409 -49.29 -3.30 7.81
N LYS A 410 -49.17 -1.97 7.71
CA LYS A 410 -48.40 -1.29 6.65
C LYS A 410 -47.33 -0.35 7.21
N VAL A 411 -46.39 0.01 6.36
CA VAL A 411 -45.40 1.09 6.59
C VAL A 411 -45.31 1.94 5.34
N LYS A 412 -45.17 3.25 5.52
CA LYS A 412 -44.95 4.17 4.42
C LYS A 412 -43.46 4.16 4.04
N VAL A 413 -43.17 3.85 2.79
CA VAL A 413 -41.81 3.90 2.21
C VAL A 413 -41.76 5.11 1.29
N ARG A 414 -40.80 5.99 1.55
CA ARG A 414 -40.57 7.19 0.75
C ARG A 414 -39.15 7.22 0.23
N ASP A 415 -39.01 7.46 -1.06
CA ASP A 415 -37.74 7.78 -1.70
C ASP A 415 -37.34 9.22 -1.32
N MET A 416 -36.11 9.38 -0.86
CA MET A 416 -35.62 10.68 -0.37
C MET A 416 -35.24 11.64 -1.51
N GLN A 417 -34.99 11.13 -2.72
CA GLN A 417 -34.65 11.94 -3.88
C GLN A 417 -35.88 12.33 -4.72
N SER A 418 -36.71 11.35 -5.13
CA SER A 418 -37.91 11.61 -5.92
C SER A 418 -39.07 12.10 -5.10
N HIS A 419 -39.06 11.82 -3.80
CA HIS A 419 -40.17 12.07 -2.84
C HIS A 419 -41.39 11.20 -3.07
N ASP A 420 -41.29 10.18 -3.93
CA ASP A 420 -42.40 9.25 -4.14
C ASP A 420 -42.65 8.42 -2.88
N GLU A 421 -43.91 8.23 -2.53
CA GLU A 421 -44.34 7.48 -1.37
C GLU A 421 -45.24 6.31 -1.77
N VAL A 422 -44.99 5.16 -1.14
CA VAL A 422 -45.85 3.97 -1.26
C VAL A 422 -46.14 3.38 0.11
N LEU A 423 -47.26 2.67 0.24
CA LEU A 423 -47.54 1.85 1.41
C LEU A 423 -47.13 0.41 1.11
N ALA A 424 -46.20 -0.12 1.93
CA ALA A 424 -45.75 -1.50 1.88
C ALA A 424 -46.36 -2.29 3.04
N ASP A 425 -46.63 -3.56 2.82
CA ASP A 425 -47.05 -4.48 3.90
C ASP A 425 -45.86 -4.78 4.83
N LEU A 426 -46.09 -4.77 6.13
CA LEU A 426 -45.04 -5.02 7.12
C LEU A 426 -44.49 -6.44 6.98
N ASP A 427 -45.31 -7.43 6.65
CA ASP A 427 -44.89 -8.82 6.44
C ASP A 427 -43.96 -8.99 5.25
N ASN A 428 -43.89 -8.01 4.33
CA ASN A 428 -43.04 -8.02 3.12
C ASN A 428 -42.15 -6.79 3.04
N VAL A 429 -41.81 -6.16 4.18
CA VAL A 429 -41.05 -4.90 4.21
C VAL A 429 -39.66 -5.02 3.60
N VAL A 430 -38.99 -6.16 3.77
CA VAL A 430 -37.66 -6.42 3.20
C VAL A 430 -37.69 -6.40 1.67
N GLU A 431 -38.66 -7.09 1.06
CA GLU A 431 -38.79 -7.13 -0.40
C GLU A 431 -39.16 -5.76 -0.97
N ALA A 432 -40.15 -5.09 -0.31
CA ALA A 432 -40.54 -3.76 -0.71
C ALA A 432 -39.40 -2.72 -0.68
N VAL A 433 -38.45 -2.87 0.24
CA VAL A 433 -37.25 -2.05 0.34
C VAL A 433 -36.24 -2.44 -0.75
N ARG A 434 -35.96 -3.74 -0.97
CA ARG A 434 -35.02 -4.22 -1.98
C ARG A 434 -35.38 -3.79 -3.40
N GLU A 435 -36.67 -3.82 -3.74
CA GLU A 435 -37.14 -3.39 -5.06
C GLU A 435 -36.91 -1.89 -5.36
N ARG A 436 -36.62 -1.08 -4.31
CA ARG A 436 -36.45 0.38 -4.41
C ARG A 436 -35.04 0.85 -4.15
N LEU A 437 -34.18 -0.01 -3.60
CA LEU A 437 -32.74 0.24 -3.45
C LEU A 437 -31.97 -0.04 -4.75
#